data_fd29ded674a1727c573858a3939f39fe
#
_entry.id   fd29ded674a1727c573858a3939f39fe
#
_cell.length_a   1.000
_cell.length_b   1.000
_cell.length_c   1.000
_cell.angle_alpha   90.00
_cell.angle_beta   90.00
_cell.angle_gamma   90.00
#
_symmetry.space_group_name_H-M   'P 1'
#
loop_
_entity.id
_entity.type
_entity.pdbx_description
1 polymer ?
#
loop_
_entity_poly.entity_id
_entity_poly.type
_entity_poly.pdbx_seq_one_letter_code
_entity_poly.pdbx_strand_id
1 'polypeptide(L)'
;MSNFKVNITGIDTNKLKVLKSDETIELLKRLRAGENVKDEIVMGNLKLVLSAVKPYRSQKYSLDDLFQIGVIGLIKSIDNFDVSKNVMFSTYAVPMIRGEIKRYVRDSVSILRVSRQVKDLAYHCFKAKEELTQQLERSPTYEEISKYLNIKKEQVKEAFESFNPVMSFSEPINNTDEDSLELYDIISDPEDLEEKVITNLTLKTALNSLDEIERRIIDNRYFEGLTQMEVAQEFNISQAQVSRLEKQALKNMKKFFK
;
A
#
# COMPACT_ATOMS: atom_id res chain seq x y z
N MET A 1 2.37 36.69 18.26
CA MET A 1 1.52 35.68 17.57
C MET A 1 2.17 35.34 16.25
N SER A 2 2.78 34.19 16.10
CA SER A 2 3.49 33.83 14.87
C SER A 2 2.48 33.62 13.72
N ASN A 3 2.63 34.40 12.65
CA ASN A 3 1.89 34.23 11.41
C ASN A 3 2.23 32.87 10.80
N PHE A 4 1.32 31.91 10.95
CA PHE A 4 1.45 30.59 10.34
C PHE A 4 1.13 30.70 8.84
N LYS A 5 2.17 30.81 7.99
CA LYS A 5 2.05 30.52 6.57
C LYS A 5 1.87 29.01 6.39
N VAL A 6 0.64 28.56 6.22
CA VAL A 6 0.35 27.28 5.57
C VAL A 6 0.16 27.63 4.10
N ASN A 7 1.12 27.27 3.26
CA ASN A 7 0.93 27.36 1.80
C ASN A 7 0.00 26.23 1.41
N ILE A 8 -1.28 26.56 1.26
CA ILE A 8 -2.28 25.68 0.66
C ILE A 8 -2.37 26.12 -0.79
N THR A 9 -2.22 25.20 -1.70
CA THR A 9 -2.17 25.47 -3.13
C THR A 9 -3.43 26.25 -3.57
N GLY A 10 -3.24 27.49 -3.99
CA GLY A 10 -4.32 28.36 -4.52
C GLY A 10 -5.10 29.19 -3.48
N ILE A 11 -4.83 29.09 -2.18
CA ILE A 11 -5.54 29.90 -1.16
C ILE A 11 -4.56 30.71 -0.31
N ASP A 12 -4.65 32.03 -0.38
CA ASP A 12 -3.93 32.91 0.55
C ASP A 12 -4.60 32.90 1.92
N THR A 13 -4.07 32.09 2.82
CA THR A 13 -4.63 31.89 4.17
C THR A 13 -4.67 33.16 5.03
N ASN A 14 -3.93 34.21 4.64
CA ASN A 14 -3.92 35.49 5.36
C ASN A 14 -5.12 36.38 4.98
N LYS A 15 -5.69 36.20 3.78
CA LYS A 15 -6.80 37.00 3.25
C LYS A 15 -8.19 36.38 3.50
N LEU A 16 -8.24 35.24 4.21
CA LEU A 16 -9.51 34.59 4.49
C LEU A 16 -10.40 35.47 5.38
N LYS A 17 -11.59 35.81 4.87
CA LYS A 17 -12.66 36.41 5.66
C LYS A 17 -13.03 35.48 6.80
N VAL A 18 -13.40 36.08 7.94
CA VAL A 18 -13.93 35.36 9.10
C VAL A 18 -15.29 35.92 9.39
N LEU A 19 -16.29 35.08 9.31
CA LEU A 19 -17.64 35.43 9.74
C LEU A 19 -17.73 35.37 11.27
N LYS A 20 -18.45 36.32 11.86
CA LYS A 20 -18.81 36.25 13.27
C LYS A 20 -19.88 35.17 13.48
N SER A 21 -20.04 34.73 14.74
CA SER A 21 -20.99 33.67 15.08
C SER A 21 -22.42 34.02 14.66
N ASP A 22 -22.83 35.27 14.91
CA ASP A 22 -24.18 35.73 14.60
C ASP A 22 -24.43 35.79 13.08
N GLU A 23 -23.43 36.30 12.31
CA GLU A 23 -23.47 36.33 10.85
C GLU A 23 -23.57 34.92 10.25
N THR A 24 -22.82 33.96 10.84
CA THR A 24 -22.89 32.55 10.40
C THR A 24 -24.27 31.96 10.63
N ILE A 25 -24.89 32.24 11.80
CA ILE A 25 -26.24 31.76 12.13
C ILE A 25 -27.30 32.39 11.21
N GLU A 26 -27.16 33.66 10.88
CA GLU A 26 -28.06 34.35 9.97
C GLU A 26 -27.98 33.76 8.56
N LEU A 27 -26.77 33.56 8.03
CA LEU A 27 -26.56 32.90 6.75
C LEU A 27 -27.10 31.47 6.72
N LEU A 28 -26.95 30.71 7.80
CA LEU A 28 -27.52 29.37 7.93
C LEU A 28 -29.05 29.39 7.88
N LYS A 29 -29.71 30.40 8.48
CA LYS A 29 -31.15 30.56 8.41
C LYS A 29 -31.58 30.88 6.96
N ARG A 30 -30.89 31.78 6.26
CA ARG A 30 -31.13 32.11 4.84
C ARG A 30 -30.94 30.88 3.96
N LEU A 31 -29.90 30.08 4.19
CA LEU A 31 -29.71 28.81 3.49
C LEU A 31 -30.89 27.85 3.67
N ARG A 32 -31.44 27.74 4.89
CA ARG A 32 -32.64 26.93 5.17
C ARG A 32 -33.90 27.47 4.52
N ALA A 33 -33.95 28.78 4.27
CA ALA A 33 -35.01 29.42 3.51
C ALA A 33 -34.90 29.21 1.98
N GLY A 34 -33.83 28.54 1.50
CA GLY A 34 -33.62 28.23 0.08
C GLY A 34 -32.72 29.21 -0.68
N GLU A 35 -32.06 30.15 0.01
CA GLU A 35 -31.08 31.04 -0.62
C GLU A 35 -29.77 30.34 -0.90
N ASN A 36 -29.12 30.68 -2.01
CA ASN A 36 -27.81 30.11 -2.38
C ASN A 36 -26.65 30.88 -1.73
N VAL A 37 -26.50 30.72 -0.43
CA VAL A 37 -25.43 31.37 0.38
C VAL A 37 -24.42 30.37 0.94
N LYS A 38 -24.43 29.11 0.47
CA LYS A 38 -23.59 28.04 0.99
C LYS A 38 -22.10 28.33 0.84
N ASP A 39 -21.69 28.84 -0.32
CA ASP A 39 -20.27 29.16 -0.58
C ASP A 39 -19.76 30.28 0.32
N GLU A 40 -20.61 31.27 0.62
CA GLU A 40 -20.28 32.37 1.55
C GLU A 40 -20.03 31.84 2.96
N ILE A 41 -20.86 30.90 3.43
CA ILE A 41 -20.69 30.24 4.74
C ILE A 41 -19.41 29.42 4.77
N VAL A 42 -19.12 28.67 3.71
CA VAL A 42 -17.89 27.86 3.61
C VAL A 42 -16.67 28.77 3.66
N MET A 43 -16.60 29.78 2.78
CA MET A 43 -15.46 30.70 2.70
C MET A 43 -15.22 31.46 4.01
N GLY A 44 -16.29 31.87 4.69
CA GLY A 44 -16.20 32.58 5.96
C GLY A 44 -15.77 31.73 7.15
N ASN A 45 -15.81 30.40 7.01
CA ASN A 45 -15.46 29.46 8.07
C ASN A 45 -14.21 28.60 7.78
N LEU A 46 -13.47 28.85 6.69
CA LEU A 46 -12.24 28.10 6.36
C LEU A 46 -11.17 28.14 7.43
N LYS A 47 -11.12 29.20 8.28
CA LYS A 47 -10.19 29.28 9.41
C LYS A 47 -10.45 28.21 10.47
N LEU A 48 -11.69 27.70 10.61
CA LEU A 48 -11.98 26.54 11.48
C LEU A 48 -11.28 25.30 10.96
N VAL A 49 -11.30 25.09 9.63
CA VAL A 49 -10.59 23.96 9.00
C VAL A 49 -9.07 24.07 9.23
N LEU A 50 -8.48 25.24 9.00
CA LEU A 50 -7.05 25.47 9.27
C LEU A 50 -6.68 25.16 10.72
N SER A 51 -7.52 25.55 11.67
CA SER A 51 -7.28 25.25 13.10
C SER A 51 -7.35 23.75 13.40
N ALA A 52 -8.22 23.02 12.72
CA ALA A 52 -8.37 21.57 12.87
C ALA A 52 -7.23 20.76 12.23
N VAL A 53 -6.63 21.28 11.14
CA VAL A 53 -5.50 20.65 10.44
C VAL A 53 -4.15 20.91 11.15
N LYS A 54 -4.03 22.00 11.90
CA LYS A 54 -2.79 22.41 12.58
C LYS A 54 -2.07 21.30 13.38
N PRO A 55 -2.74 20.43 14.14
CA PRO A 55 -2.11 19.34 14.91
C PRO A 55 -1.39 18.30 14.04
N TYR A 56 -1.72 18.20 12.75
CA TYR A 56 -1.17 17.20 11.81
C TYR A 56 0.06 17.70 11.04
N ARG A 57 0.55 18.94 11.31
CA ARG A 57 1.65 19.57 10.57
C ARG A 57 2.97 18.80 10.64
N SER A 58 3.25 18.14 11.75
CA SER A 58 4.49 17.39 11.96
C SER A 58 4.43 15.96 11.44
N GLN A 59 3.30 15.55 10.90
CA GLN A 59 3.07 14.20 10.41
C GLN A 59 3.35 14.16 8.89
N LYS A 60 3.67 12.97 8.36
CA LYS A 60 3.96 12.73 6.93
C LYS A 60 2.69 12.81 6.03
N TYR A 61 1.79 13.78 6.29
CA TYR A 61 0.57 13.96 5.53
C TYR A 61 0.64 15.22 4.68
N SER A 62 0.07 15.17 3.47
CA SER A 62 -0.18 16.37 2.68
C SER A 62 -1.16 17.28 3.42
N LEU A 63 -0.71 18.48 3.78
CA LEU A 63 -1.58 19.46 4.45
C LEU A 63 -2.71 19.94 3.53
N ASP A 64 -2.46 19.95 2.21
CA ASP A 64 -3.48 20.30 1.22
C ASP A 64 -4.61 19.27 1.20
N ASP A 65 -4.28 17.98 1.21
CA ASP A 65 -5.29 16.91 1.26
C ASP A 65 -6.09 16.97 2.55
N LEU A 66 -5.41 17.14 3.69
CA LEU A 66 -6.09 17.26 4.98
C LEU A 66 -7.01 18.49 5.04
N PHE A 67 -6.61 19.59 4.41
CA PHE A 67 -7.44 20.78 4.31
C PHE A 67 -8.67 20.53 3.45
N GLN A 68 -8.53 19.92 2.26
CA GLN A 68 -9.66 19.56 1.40
C GLN A 68 -10.66 18.63 2.10
N ILE A 69 -10.16 17.61 2.78
CA ILE A 69 -10.98 16.71 3.59
C ILE A 69 -11.66 17.45 4.74
N GLY A 70 -10.96 18.39 5.37
CA GLY A 70 -11.52 19.26 6.39
C GLY A 70 -12.64 20.16 5.85
N VAL A 71 -12.51 20.67 4.61
CA VAL A 71 -13.57 21.43 3.93
C VAL A 71 -14.79 20.55 3.67
N ILE A 72 -14.61 19.29 3.28
CA ILE A 72 -15.72 18.33 3.16
C ILE A 72 -16.44 18.17 4.51
N GLY A 73 -15.69 18.06 5.59
CA GLY A 73 -16.25 18.00 6.95
C GLY A 73 -17.03 19.26 7.33
N LEU A 74 -16.53 20.44 6.95
CA LEU A 74 -17.21 21.73 7.13
C LEU A 74 -18.53 21.76 6.32
N ILE A 75 -18.53 21.35 5.04
CA ILE A 75 -19.72 21.30 4.23
C ILE A 75 -20.78 20.37 4.85
N LYS A 76 -20.39 19.17 5.27
CA LYS A 76 -21.30 18.26 5.98
C LYS A 76 -21.85 18.87 7.27
N SER A 77 -21.04 19.66 7.98
CA SER A 77 -21.51 20.34 9.18
C SER A 77 -22.54 21.44 8.88
N ILE A 78 -22.37 22.19 7.79
CA ILE A 78 -23.34 23.18 7.31
C ILE A 78 -24.67 22.50 6.97
N ASP A 79 -24.62 21.39 6.23
CA ASP A 79 -25.82 20.67 5.80
C ASP A 79 -26.62 20.07 6.97
N ASN A 80 -25.93 19.61 8.02
CA ASN A 80 -26.55 18.92 9.15
C ASN A 80 -26.77 19.79 10.40
N PHE A 81 -26.36 21.07 10.39
CA PHE A 81 -26.51 21.93 11.55
C PHE A 81 -27.96 22.30 11.79
N ASP A 82 -28.42 22.10 13.02
CA ASP A 82 -29.74 22.49 13.47
C ASP A 82 -29.68 23.88 14.11
N VAL A 83 -30.23 24.87 13.43
CA VAL A 83 -30.23 26.28 13.86
C VAL A 83 -31.12 26.50 15.09
N SER A 84 -32.08 25.58 15.39
CA SER A 84 -32.96 25.69 16.57
C SER A 84 -32.23 25.42 17.88
N LYS A 85 -31.11 24.69 17.83
CA LYS A 85 -30.29 24.43 19.02
C LYS A 85 -29.43 25.66 19.31
N ASN A 86 -29.57 26.21 20.48
CA ASN A 86 -28.89 27.42 20.94
C ASN A 86 -27.37 27.15 21.21
N VAL A 87 -26.65 26.65 20.22
CA VAL A 87 -25.20 26.34 20.23
C VAL A 87 -24.49 27.06 19.12
N MET A 88 -23.24 27.48 19.35
CA MET A 88 -22.40 28.07 18.31
C MET A 88 -22.09 27.05 17.20
N PHE A 89 -22.17 27.48 15.94
CA PHE A 89 -21.83 26.64 14.80
C PHE A 89 -20.44 26.02 14.90
N SER A 90 -19.42 26.76 15.37
CA SER A 90 -18.05 26.26 15.52
C SER A 90 -17.95 25.08 16.49
N THR A 91 -18.76 25.05 17.54
CA THR A 91 -18.79 23.93 18.51
C THR A 91 -19.27 22.63 17.87
N TYR A 92 -20.17 22.71 16.89
CA TYR A 92 -20.63 21.56 16.10
C TYR A 92 -19.69 21.22 14.94
N ALA A 93 -19.19 22.23 14.22
CA ALA A 93 -18.39 22.05 13.00
C ALA A 93 -17.00 21.45 13.29
N VAL A 94 -16.30 21.92 14.35
CA VAL A 94 -14.93 21.45 14.64
C VAL A 94 -14.84 19.94 14.90
N PRO A 95 -15.69 19.30 15.70
CA PRO A 95 -15.73 17.84 15.83
C PRO A 95 -16.01 17.12 14.51
N MET A 96 -16.90 17.62 13.67
CA MET A 96 -17.21 17.06 12.35
C MET A 96 -16.00 17.12 11.42
N ILE A 97 -15.36 18.28 11.32
CA ILE A 97 -14.13 18.48 10.54
C ILE A 97 -13.03 17.51 11.00
N ARG A 98 -12.77 17.45 12.32
CA ARG A 98 -11.78 16.52 12.88
C ARG A 98 -12.14 15.07 12.66
N GLY A 99 -13.42 14.73 12.67
CA GLY A 99 -13.93 13.38 12.39
C GLY A 99 -13.59 12.93 10.97
N GLU A 100 -13.83 13.79 9.97
CA GLU A 100 -13.50 13.49 8.56
C GLU A 100 -11.97 13.39 8.35
N ILE A 101 -11.19 14.30 8.94
CA ILE A 101 -9.72 14.24 8.88
C ILE A 101 -9.22 12.92 9.50
N LYS A 102 -9.68 12.54 10.69
CA LYS A 102 -9.29 11.28 11.34
C LYS A 102 -9.69 10.06 10.50
N ARG A 103 -10.86 10.09 9.86
CA ARG A 103 -11.31 9.02 8.96
C ARG A 103 -10.37 8.88 7.76
N TYR A 104 -10.03 9.99 7.10
CA TYR A 104 -9.12 10.01 5.97
C TYR A 104 -7.73 9.48 6.35
N VAL A 105 -7.14 9.99 7.45
CA VAL A 105 -5.84 9.54 7.94
C VAL A 105 -5.83 8.04 8.22
N ARG A 106 -6.91 7.51 8.81
CA ARG A 106 -7.01 6.08 9.10
C ARG A 106 -7.15 5.22 7.87
N ASP A 107 -7.96 5.65 6.88
CA ASP A 107 -8.45 4.79 5.81
C ASP A 107 -7.70 4.98 4.49
N SER A 108 -7.13 6.18 4.21
CA SER A 108 -6.65 6.56 2.88
C SER A 108 -5.17 6.93 2.77
N VAL A 109 -4.49 7.18 3.88
CA VAL A 109 -3.10 7.68 3.84
C VAL A 109 -2.07 6.57 3.65
N SER A 110 -2.38 5.33 4.00
CA SER A 110 -1.44 4.21 3.83
C SER A 110 -1.48 3.69 2.39
N ILE A 111 -0.33 3.64 1.72
CA ILE A 111 -0.17 3.06 0.37
C ILE A 111 -0.62 1.59 0.39
N LEU A 112 -0.20 0.84 1.41
CA LEU A 112 -0.66 -0.54 1.63
C LEU A 112 -1.87 -0.54 2.57
N ARG A 113 -2.96 -1.15 2.11
CA ARG A 113 -4.17 -1.29 2.91
C ARG A 113 -4.02 -2.42 3.92
N VAL A 114 -3.89 -2.06 5.18
CA VAL A 114 -3.86 -3.01 6.31
C VAL A 114 -5.25 -3.07 6.96
N SER A 115 -5.70 -4.28 7.32
CA SER A 115 -6.99 -4.46 8.00
C SER A 115 -7.02 -3.76 9.36
N ARG A 116 -8.22 -3.39 9.84
CA ARG A 116 -8.38 -2.74 11.15
C ARG A 116 -7.89 -3.63 12.29
N GLN A 117 -8.18 -4.92 12.22
CA GLN A 117 -7.76 -5.89 13.23
C GLN A 117 -6.24 -5.92 13.39
N VAL A 118 -5.49 -5.92 12.27
CA VAL A 118 -4.03 -5.91 12.29
C VAL A 118 -3.51 -4.57 12.80
N LYS A 119 -4.14 -3.43 12.45
CA LYS A 119 -3.76 -2.11 12.99
C LYS A 119 -3.98 -2.01 14.50
N ASP A 120 -5.12 -2.50 15.00
CA ASP A 120 -5.42 -2.51 16.43
C ASP A 120 -4.46 -3.44 17.18
N LEU A 121 -4.19 -4.62 16.62
CA LEU A 121 -3.21 -5.56 17.16
C LEU A 121 -1.81 -4.93 17.22
N ALA A 122 -1.38 -4.27 16.16
CA ALA A 122 -0.10 -3.58 16.12
C ALA A 122 0.01 -2.49 17.19
N TYR A 123 -1.05 -1.70 17.39
CA TYR A 123 -1.09 -0.72 18.48
C TYR A 123 -0.86 -1.38 19.86
N HIS A 124 -1.52 -2.50 20.14
CA HIS A 124 -1.30 -3.26 21.38
C HIS A 124 0.10 -3.83 21.48
N CYS A 125 0.68 -4.33 20.36
CA CYS A 125 2.05 -4.83 20.32
C CYS A 125 3.07 -3.72 20.60
N PHE A 126 2.90 -2.52 20.02
CA PHE A 126 3.77 -1.38 20.29
C PHE A 126 3.71 -0.93 21.76
N LYS A 127 2.49 -0.86 22.32
CA LYS A 127 2.29 -0.50 23.72
C LYS A 127 2.94 -1.54 24.66
N ALA A 128 2.73 -2.82 24.41
CA ALA A 128 3.37 -3.89 25.16
C ALA A 128 4.89 -3.85 25.04
N LYS A 129 5.43 -3.51 23.84
CA LYS A 129 6.86 -3.31 23.66
C LYS A 129 7.41 -2.19 24.53
N GLU A 130 6.73 -1.05 24.62
CA GLU A 130 7.14 0.07 25.48
C GLU A 130 7.12 -0.32 26.96
N GLU A 131 6.05 -0.96 27.42
CA GLU A 131 5.90 -1.40 28.81
C GLU A 131 6.96 -2.43 29.20
N LEU A 132 7.20 -3.45 28.34
CA LEU A 132 8.24 -4.46 28.57
C LEU A 132 9.65 -3.87 28.48
N THR A 133 9.89 -2.89 27.61
CA THR A 133 11.20 -2.22 27.52
C THR A 133 11.52 -1.49 28.82
N GLN A 134 10.52 -0.85 29.45
CA GLN A 134 10.70 -0.21 30.78
C GLN A 134 10.97 -1.22 31.89
N GLN A 135 10.31 -2.39 31.84
CA GLN A 135 10.48 -3.44 32.88
C GLN A 135 11.79 -4.21 32.74
N LEU A 136 12.21 -4.50 31.50
CA LEU A 136 13.38 -5.36 31.21
C LEU A 136 14.67 -4.56 31.00
N GLU A 137 14.57 -3.21 30.91
CA GLU A 137 15.68 -2.30 30.57
C GLU A 137 16.38 -2.67 29.25
N ARG A 138 15.72 -3.43 28.37
CA ARG A 138 16.15 -3.81 27.02
C ARG A 138 14.96 -4.00 26.09
N SER A 139 15.22 -4.02 24.79
CA SER A 139 14.16 -4.35 23.80
C SER A 139 13.66 -5.79 24.01
N PRO A 140 12.33 -5.99 24.17
CA PRO A 140 11.76 -7.32 24.29
C PRO A 140 11.79 -8.07 22.96
N THR A 141 11.87 -9.40 23.02
CA THR A 141 11.75 -10.30 21.88
C THR A 141 10.27 -10.48 21.49
N TYR A 142 10.01 -10.92 20.25
CA TYR A 142 8.63 -11.23 19.80
C TYR A 142 7.96 -12.32 20.66
N GLU A 143 8.74 -13.22 21.25
CA GLU A 143 8.24 -14.26 22.15
C GLU A 143 7.77 -13.70 23.50
N GLU A 144 8.49 -12.73 24.03
CA GLU A 144 8.13 -12.05 25.27
C GLU A 144 6.85 -11.24 25.09
N ILE A 145 6.71 -10.49 23.96
CA ILE A 145 5.50 -9.76 23.60
C ILE A 145 4.34 -10.72 23.38
N SER A 146 4.57 -11.84 22.70
CA SER A 146 3.57 -12.90 22.44
C SER A 146 3.01 -13.46 23.75
N LYS A 147 3.87 -13.77 24.70
CA LYS A 147 3.48 -14.25 26.05
C LYS A 147 2.73 -13.17 26.84
N TYR A 148 3.18 -11.92 26.77
CA TYR A 148 2.57 -10.81 27.51
C TYR A 148 1.14 -10.52 27.03
N LEU A 149 0.91 -10.54 25.70
CA LEU A 149 -0.40 -10.30 25.10
C LEU A 149 -1.24 -11.57 24.93
N ASN A 150 -0.71 -12.75 25.26
CA ASN A 150 -1.33 -14.07 25.04
C ASN A 150 -1.82 -14.29 23.60
N ILE A 151 -0.96 -13.99 22.62
CA ILE A 151 -1.21 -14.16 21.18
C ILE A 151 -0.08 -14.96 20.56
N LYS A 152 -0.25 -15.42 19.30
CA LYS A 152 0.78 -16.17 18.59
C LYS A 152 1.94 -15.26 18.17
N LYS A 153 3.18 -15.80 18.16
CA LYS A 153 4.39 -15.10 17.75
C LYS A 153 4.29 -14.57 16.30
N GLU A 154 3.66 -15.36 15.40
CA GLU A 154 3.45 -15.00 14.02
C GLU A 154 2.57 -13.74 13.89
N GLN A 155 1.53 -13.61 14.73
CA GLN A 155 0.67 -12.43 14.74
C GLN A 155 1.41 -11.18 15.25
N VAL A 156 2.33 -11.33 16.21
CA VAL A 156 3.20 -10.21 16.66
C VAL A 156 4.10 -9.76 15.50
N LYS A 157 4.72 -10.73 14.79
CA LYS A 157 5.58 -10.44 13.63
C LYS A 157 4.80 -9.71 12.53
N GLU A 158 3.64 -10.24 12.13
CA GLU A 158 2.75 -9.63 11.13
C GLU A 158 2.33 -8.21 11.54
N ALA A 159 2.01 -8.00 12.82
CA ALA A 159 1.63 -6.70 13.35
C ALA A 159 2.77 -5.66 13.20
N PHE A 160 4.01 -6.02 13.52
CA PHE A 160 5.17 -5.12 13.35
C PHE A 160 5.49 -4.89 11.87
N GLU A 161 5.47 -5.92 11.04
CA GLU A 161 5.73 -5.82 9.60
C GLU A 161 4.69 -4.93 8.89
N SER A 162 3.42 -4.96 9.33
CA SER A 162 2.35 -4.13 8.77
C SER A 162 2.55 -2.62 8.94
N PHE A 163 3.41 -2.22 9.87
CA PHE A 163 3.73 -0.82 10.19
C PHE A 163 5.02 -0.32 9.54
N ASN A 164 5.77 -1.20 8.87
CA ASN A 164 6.96 -0.78 8.16
C ASN A 164 6.57 0.21 7.04
N PRO A 165 7.25 1.36 6.97
CA PRO A 165 7.01 2.32 5.89
C PRO A 165 7.41 1.69 4.56
N VAL A 166 6.63 2.00 3.52
CA VAL A 166 7.01 1.68 2.15
C VAL A 166 8.14 2.63 1.75
N MET A 167 9.24 2.07 1.25
CA MET A 167 10.38 2.83 0.73
C MET A 167 10.21 3.07 -0.76
N SER A 168 10.72 4.19 -1.27
CA SER A 168 10.76 4.44 -2.70
C SER A 168 11.92 3.69 -3.34
N PHE A 169 11.74 3.13 -4.52
CA PHE A 169 12.84 2.56 -5.31
C PHE A 169 13.87 3.61 -5.73
N SER A 170 13.44 4.87 -5.90
CA SER A 170 14.30 6.00 -6.20
C SER A 170 14.86 6.67 -4.95
N GLU A 171 14.80 6.02 -3.78
CA GLU A 171 15.40 6.56 -2.55
C GLU A 171 16.91 6.33 -2.59
N PRO A 172 17.74 7.39 -2.49
CA PRO A 172 19.19 7.28 -2.50
C PRO A 172 19.66 6.55 -1.23
N ILE A 173 20.55 5.57 -1.40
CA ILE A 173 21.07 4.77 -0.28
C ILE A 173 22.12 5.55 0.51
N ASN A 174 22.91 6.39 -0.17
CA ASN A 174 23.92 7.25 0.45
C ASN A 174 23.63 8.72 0.13
N ASN A 175 23.45 9.54 1.16
CA ASN A 175 23.18 10.98 1.02
C ASN A 175 24.45 11.83 0.72
N THR A 176 25.54 11.23 0.23
CA THR A 176 26.85 11.89 0.25
C THR A 176 27.37 12.36 -1.12
N ASP A 177 26.81 11.87 -2.26
CA ASP A 177 27.34 12.23 -3.58
C ASP A 177 26.23 12.49 -4.61
N GLU A 178 26.55 13.32 -5.62
CA GLU A 178 25.67 13.62 -6.75
C GLU A 178 25.33 12.37 -7.62
N ASP A 179 26.14 11.29 -7.54
CA ASP A 179 25.93 9.98 -8.18
C ASP A 179 25.51 8.92 -7.13
N SER A 180 24.55 9.22 -6.25
CA SER A 180 24.08 8.27 -5.27
C SER A 180 23.30 7.14 -5.94
N LEU A 181 23.72 5.88 -5.68
CA LEU A 181 22.98 4.68 -6.08
C LEU A 181 21.58 4.69 -5.48
N GLU A 182 20.58 4.46 -6.31
CA GLU A 182 19.20 4.29 -5.89
C GLU A 182 18.95 2.86 -5.36
N LEU A 183 17.91 2.68 -4.55
CA LEU A 183 17.52 1.35 -4.06
C LEU A 183 17.24 0.38 -5.22
N TYR A 184 16.74 0.90 -6.35
CA TYR A 184 16.49 0.13 -7.58
C TYR A 184 17.77 -0.51 -8.15
N ASP A 185 18.91 0.16 -8.07
CA ASP A 185 20.19 -0.32 -8.65
C ASP A 185 20.79 -1.51 -7.88
N ILE A 186 20.36 -1.71 -6.62
CA ILE A 186 20.88 -2.80 -5.75
C ILE A 186 19.97 -4.03 -5.79
N ILE A 187 18.69 -3.84 -6.11
CA ILE A 187 17.75 -4.98 -6.17
C ILE A 187 18.02 -5.74 -7.46
N SER A 188 18.65 -6.92 -7.31
CA SER A 188 18.84 -7.83 -8.44
C SER A 188 17.50 -8.38 -8.92
N ASP A 189 17.39 -8.56 -10.23
CA ASP A 189 16.27 -9.33 -10.82
C ASP A 189 16.34 -10.77 -10.27
N PRO A 190 15.25 -11.31 -9.69
CA PRO A 190 15.21 -12.69 -9.22
C PRO A 190 15.33 -13.72 -10.34
N GLU A 191 15.12 -13.30 -11.60
CA GLU A 191 15.27 -14.14 -12.76
C GLU A 191 16.65 -13.93 -13.39
N ASP A 192 17.53 -14.91 -13.27
CA ASP A 192 18.79 -14.93 -14.00
C ASP A 192 18.51 -15.18 -15.49
N LEU A 193 18.44 -14.08 -16.25
CA LEU A 193 18.22 -14.12 -17.71
C LEU A 193 19.34 -14.87 -18.42
N GLU A 194 20.58 -14.81 -17.91
CA GLU A 194 21.71 -15.52 -18.50
C GLU A 194 21.51 -17.02 -18.32
N GLU A 195 21.14 -17.49 -17.14
CA GLU A 195 20.86 -18.90 -16.88
C GLU A 195 19.71 -19.43 -17.75
N LYS A 196 18.65 -18.63 -17.94
CA LYS A 196 17.54 -18.98 -18.84
C LYS A 196 17.99 -19.11 -20.29
N VAL A 197 18.79 -18.15 -20.78
CA VAL A 197 19.32 -18.18 -22.16
C VAL A 197 20.22 -19.39 -22.35
N ILE A 198 21.14 -19.64 -21.41
CA ILE A 198 22.05 -20.79 -21.45
C ILE A 198 21.25 -22.09 -21.43
N THR A 199 20.26 -22.21 -20.55
CA THR A 199 19.39 -23.40 -20.47
C THR A 199 18.64 -23.64 -21.79
N ASN A 200 18.08 -22.60 -22.39
CA ASN A 200 17.37 -22.69 -23.67
C ASN A 200 18.32 -23.08 -24.84
N LEU A 201 19.52 -22.52 -24.88
CA LEU A 201 20.54 -22.88 -25.90
C LEU A 201 21.01 -24.33 -25.72
N THR A 202 21.23 -24.73 -24.47
CA THR A 202 21.60 -26.11 -24.11
C THR A 202 20.51 -27.08 -24.51
N LEU A 203 19.26 -26.75 -24.26
CA LEU A 203 18.11 -27.56 -24.65
C LEU A 203 18.01 -27.71 -26.17
N LYS A 204 18.15 -26.60 -26.92
CA LYS A 204 18.19 -26.66 -28.40
C LYS A 204 19.33 -27.54 -28.95
N THR A 205 20.51 -27.42 -28.34
CA THR A 205 21.67 -28.22 -28.71
C THR A 205 21.45 -29.71 -28.42
N ALA A 206 20.88 -30.01 -27.26
CA ALA A 206 20.52 -31.38 -26.86
C ALA A 206 19.50 -32.01 -27.81
N LEU A 207 18.42 -31.26 -28.15
CA LEU A 207 17.41 -31.70 -29.13
C LEU A 207 18.02 -31.95 -30.53
N ASN A 208 18.94 -31.10 -30.98
CA ASN A 208 19.60 -31.26 -32.29
C ASN A 208 20.59 -32.42 -32.31
N SER A 209 21.04 -32.94 -31.18
CA SER A 209 21.91 -34.10 -31.06
C SER A 209 21.18 -35.44 -31.07
N LEU A 210 19.85 -35.45 -31.02
CA LEU A 210 19.02 -36.66 -31.09
C LEU A 210 18.85 -37.12 -32.50
N ASP A 211 18.69 -38.45 -32.70
CA ASP A 211 18.25 -39.02 -33.96
C ASP A 211 16.86 -38.53 -34.34
N GLU A 212 16.55 -38.46 -35.61
CA GLU A 212 15.30 -37.92 -36.14
C GLU A 212 14.04 -38.57 -35.49
N ILE A 213 14.08 -39.87 -35.26
CA ILE A 213 12.99 -40.60 -34.60
C ILE A 213 12.89 -40.23 -33.10
N GLU A 214 14.03 -40.20 -32.41
CA GLU A 214 14.07 -39.82 -30.98
C GLU A 214 13.57 -38.38 -30.81
N ARG A 215 14.00 -37.46 -31.68
CA ARG A 215 13.57 -36.07 -31.65
C ARG A 215 12.06 -35.93 -31.85
N ARG A 216 11.49 -36.58 -32.88
CA ARG A 216 10.03 -36.52 -33.11
C ARG A 216 9.21 -37.12 -31.98
N ILE A 217 9.71 -38.18 -31.33
CA ILE A 217 9.06 -38.75 -30.14
C ILE A 217 9.05 -37.73 -29.01
N ILE A 218 10.16 -37.03 -28.76
CA ILE A 218 10.24 -35.99 -27.72
C ILE A 218 9.33 -34.82 -28.07
N ASP A 219 9.32 -34.35 -29.31
CA ASP A 219 8.48 -33.25 -29.78
C ASP A 219 7.00 -33.59 -29.57
N ASN A 220 6.53 -34.76 -30.04
CA ASN A 220 5.16 -35.19 -29.87
C ASN A 220 4.75 -35.36 -28.41
N ARG A 221 5.66 -35.86 -27.56
CA ARG A 221 5.37 -36.13 -26.15
C ARG A 221 5.33 -34.85 -25.29
N TYR A 222 6.29 -33.95 -25.47
CA TYR A 222 6.52 -32.84 -24.57
C TYR A 222 6.05 -31.47 -25.11
N PHE A 223 5.96 -31.31 -26.44
CA PHE A 223 5.49 -30.07 -27.05
C PHE A 223 4.07 -30.18 -27.60
N GLU A 224 3.72 -31.34 -28.19
CA GLU A 224 2.37 -31.60 -28.72
C GLU A 224 1.42 -32.22 -27.65
N GLY A 225 1.98 -32.76 -26.55
CA GLY A 225 1.20 -33.31 -25.44
C GLY A 225 0.60 -34.68 -25.69
N LEU A 226 1.02 -35.42 -26.75
CA LEU A 226 0.50 -36.74 -27.10
C LEU A 226 0.90 -37.79 -26.05
N THR A 227 0.05 -38.80 -25.86
CA THR A 227 0.34 -39.97 -25.00
C THR A 227 1.31 -40.95 -25.71
N GLN A 228 2.02 -41.79 -24.93
CA GLN A 228 2.88 -42.83 -25.54
C GLN A 228 2.11 -43.77 -26.48
N MET A 229 0.81 -43.99 -26.24
CA MET A 229 -0.02 -44.81 -27.11
C MET A 229 -0.33 -44.15 -28.44
N GLU A 230 -0.63 -42.86 -28.43
CA GLU A 230 -0.91 -42.08 -29.64
C GLU A 230 0.35 -41.96 -30.50
N VAL A 231 1.49 -41.66 -29.87
CA VAL A 231 2.81 -41.65 -30.58
C VAL A 231 3.14 -43.03 -31.16
N ALA A 232 2.84 -44.12 -30.44
CA ALA A 232 3.05 -45.48 -30.95
C ALA A 232 2.19 -45.79 -32.20
N GLN A 233 0.95 -45.28 -32.22
CA GLN A 233 0.07 -45.40 -33.40
C GLN A 233 0.60 -44.59 -34.60
N GLU A 234 1.03 -43.37 -34.37
CA GLU A 234 1.58 -42.48 -35.43
C GLU A 234 2.82 -43.11 -36.12
N PHE A 235 3.73 -43.68 -35.31
CA PHE A 235 4.97 -44.27 -35.83
C PHE A 235 4.86 -45.75 -36.21
N ASN A 236 3.69 -46.38 -36.06
CA ASN A 236 3.48 -47.82 -36.28
C ASN A 236 4.45 -48.73 -35.50
N ILE A 237 4.74 -48.34 -34.24
CA ILE A 237 5.59 -49.14 -33.33
C ILE A 237 4.82 -49.47 -32.04
N SER A 238 5.37 -50.35 -31.21
CA SER A 238 4.72 -50.65 -29.91
C SER A 238 4.94 -49.53 -28.87
N GLN A 239 3.97 -49.35 -27.98
CA GLN A 239 4.09 -48.42 -26.86
C GLN A 239 5.35 -48.70 -26.04
N ALA A 240 5.74 -49.97 -25.87
CA ALA A 240 7.00 -50.33 -25.16
C ALA A 240 8.27 -49.83 -25.88
N GLN A 241 8.26 -49.81 -27.23
CA GLN A 241 9.34 -49.21 -28.01
C GLN A 241 9.40 -47.70 -27.85
N VAL A 242 8.27 -46.98 -27.92
CA VAL A 242 8.20 -45.55 -27.64
C VAL A 242 8.78 -45.23 -26.28
N SER A 243 8.37 -45.98 -25.24
CA SER A 243 8.87 -45.76 -23.86
C SER A 243 10.40 -45.98 -23.75
N ARG A 244 10.97 -46.96 -24.48
CA ARG A 244 12.40 -47.17 -24.50
C ARG A 244 13.16 -46.03 -25.22
N LEU A 245 12.67 -45.62 -26.39
CA LEU A 245 13.27 -44.52 -27.20
C LEU A 245 13.19 -43.22 -26.45
N GLU A 246 12.04 -42.88 -25.80
CA GLU A 246 11.88 -41.71 -24.98
C GLU A 246 12.89 -41.69 -23.82
N LYS A 247 13.05 -42.77 -23.07
CA LYS A 247 14.04 -42.89 -22.01
C LYS A 247 15.47 -42.74 -22.50
N GLN A 248 15.78 -43.29 -23.69
CA GLN A 248 17.10 -43.19 -24.32
C GLN A 248 17.38 -41.74 -24.74
N ALA A 249 16.43 -41.08 -25.40
CA ALA A 249 16.50 -39.70 -25.80
C ALA A 249 16.76 -38.78 -24.59
N LEU A 250 15.95 -38.91 -23.54
CA LEU A 250 16.13 -38.13 -22.29
C LEU A 250 17.49 -38.40 -21.64
N LYS A 251 17.97 -39.61 -21.63
CA LYS A 251 19.32 -39.96 -21.13
C LYS A 251 20.42 -39.29 -21.95
N ASN A 252 20.27 -39.25 -23.26
CA ASN A 252 21.21 -38.57 -24.16
C ASN A 252 21.20 -37.07 -23.96
N MET A 253 20.01 -36.45 -23.87
CA MET A 253 19.84 -35.02 -23.57
C MET A 253 20.44 -34.63 -22.20
N LYS A 254 20.25 -35.45 -21.17
CA LYS A 254 20.78 -35.18 -19.83
C LYS A 254 22.30 -34.97 -19.80
N LYS A 255 23.06 -35.47 -20.75
CA LYS A 255 24.53 -35.28 -20.83
C LYS A 255 24.92 -33.82 -21.05
N PHE A 256 24.04 -33.02 -21.62
CA PHE A 256 24.28 -31.60 -21.91
C PHE A 256 24.00 -30.68 -20.71
N PHE A 257 23.25 -31.18 -19.69
CA PHE A 257 22.85 -30.45 -18.51
C PHE A 257 23.69 -30.85 -17.28
N LYS A 258 24.97 -31.03 -17.46
CA LYS A 258 25.91 -31.30 -16.38
C LYS A 258 26.58 -30.05 -15.88
#